data_0baef6a69d82e17b113e67d8c0d4a4ec
#
_entry.id   0baef6a69d82e17b113e67d8c0d4a4ec
#
_cell.length_a   1.000
_cell.length_b   1.000
_cell.length_c   1.000
_cell.angle_alpha   90.00
_cell.angle_beta   90.00
_cell.angle_gamma   90.00
#
_symmetry.space_group_name_H-M   'P 1'
#
loop_
_entity.id
_entity.type
_entity.pdbx_description
1 polymer ?
#
loop_
_entity_poly.entity_id
_entity_poly.type
_entity_poly.pdbx_seq_one_letter_code
_entity_poly.pdbx_strand_id
1 'polypeptide(L)'
;MKYKCCLGNCRKAAHWKSAEFTEEDFISRLEEPIRTNETVEEYHALPRTEKDKIKDKGGFMPGVLKGTRRKADEVLSRSMLTLDLDKLSPDFIETYSYLGVYRTLLYTTHSHTLENPRARVLVFLTRDVTPKEYNAIVRLFAAEIGIEMVDPCSFSINQLMYWPSAPKDGEYIFKDYAGEVLDPDKFLSSYPGWEDSSSLPTTPEEKKVRAAGSKQEDPLGKVGTVGDFCRAYTIMYKEKDR
;
A
#
# COMPACT_ATOMS: atom_id res chain seq x y z
N MET A 1 5.37 12.52 -20.02
CA MET A 1 3.99 12.02 -19.74
C MET A 1 3.49 12.69 -18.47
N LYS A 2 2.16 12.87 -18.28
CA LYS A 2 1.60 13.37 -17.03
C LYS A 2 0.77 12.29 -16.35
N TYR A 3 0.94 12.17 -15.06
CA TYR A 3 0.27 11.19 -14.20
C TYR A 3 -0.73 11.89 -13.30
N LYS A 4 -1.98 11.45 -13.34
CA LYS A 4 -3.04 11.96 -12.46
C LYS A 4 -2.77 11.53 -11.02
N CYS A 5 -3.01 12.44 -10.09
CA CYS A 5 -2.72 12.25 -8.69
C CYS A 5 -3.76 12.95 -7.81
N CYS A 6 -4.05 12.40 -6.65
CA CYS A 6 -4.84 13.05 -5.62
C CYS A 6 -3.97 13.36 -4.42
N LEU A 7 -4.01 14.60 -3.93
CA LEU A 7 -3.16 15.13 -2.87
C LEU A 7 -3.96 15.36 -1.59
N GLY A 8 -3.42 14.90 -0.47
CA GLY A 8 -3.96 15.18 0.87
C GLY A 8 -2.91 15.84 1.77
N ASN A 9 -3.31 16.80 2.57
CA ASN A 9 -2.42 17.48 3.52
C ASN A 9 -2.10 16.65 4.77
N CYS A 10 -2.84 15.56 4.98
CA CYS A 10 -2.58 14.53 5.99
C CYS A 10 -3.32 13.24 5.62
N ARG A 11 -3.00 12.12 6.29
CA ARG A 11 -3.65 10.82 6.05
C ARG A 11 -5.16 10.82 6.28
N LYS A 12 -5.64 11.69 7.17
CA LYS A 12 -7.06 11.84 7.53
C LYS A 12 -7.76 12.99 6.80
N ALA A 13 -7.13 13.55 5.76
CA ALA A 13 -7.72 14.65 5.00
C ALA A 13 -9.13 14.28 4.51
N ALA A 14 -10.09 15.15 4.80
CA ALA A 14 -11.47 14.98 4.35
C ALA A 14 -11.63 15.29 2.85
N HIS A 15 -10.73 16.12 2.32
CA HIS A 15 -10.73 16.55 0.92
C HIS A 15 -9.37 16.31 0.28
N TRP A 16 -9.38 15.57 -0.82
CA TRP A 16 -8.23 15.28 -1.65
C TRP A 16 -8.35 16.08 -2.93
N LYS A 17 -7.27 16.79 -3.30
CA LYS A 17 -7.22 17.65 -4.48
C LYS A 17 -6.63 16.89 -5.65
N SER A 18 -7.28 16.92 -6.81
CA SER A 18 -6.72 16.40 -8.04
C SER A 18 -5.55 17.27 -8.50
N ALA A 19 -4.51 16.63 -9.01
CA ALA A 19 -3.33 17.23 -9.59
C ALA A 19 -2.78 16.35 -10.72
N GLU A 20 -1.91 16.90 -11.54
CA GLU A 20 -1.14 16.17 -12.54
C GLU A 20 0.34 16.41 -12.28
N PHE A 21 1.14 15.37 -12.35
CA PHE A 21 2.58 15.41 -12.15
C PHE A 21 3.29 14.79 -13.35
N THR A 22 4.42 15.37 -13.73
CA THR A 22 5.39 14.71 -14.60
C THR A 22 6.31 13.81 -13.76
N GLU A 23 7.18 13.06 -14.42
CA GLU A 23 8.21 12.26 -13.71
C GLU A 23 9.15 13.19 -12.93
N GLU A 24 9.53 14.31 -13.54
CA GLU A 24 10.40 15.32 -12.94
C GLU A 24 9.77 15.95 -11.69
N ASP A 25 8.43 16.15 -11.70
CA ASP A 25 7.71 16.65 -10.52
C ASP A 25 7.78 15.63 -9.36
N PHE A 26 7.67 14.33 -9.65
CA PHE A 26 7.83 13.28 -8.64
C PHE A 26 9.27 13.21 -8.14
N ILE A 27 10.26 13.21 -9.03
CA ILE A 27 11.69 13.19 -8.68
C ILE A 27 11.98 14.37 -7.74
N SER A 28 11.66 15.59 -8.12
CA SER A 28 11.91 16.80 -7.33
C SER A 28 11.28 16.75 -5.93
N ARG A 29 10.11 16.09 -5.79
CA ARG A 29 9.40 15.97 -4.50
C ARG A 29 9.86 14.80 -3.64
N LEU A 30 10.48 13.79 -4.24
CA LEU A 30 10.87 12.57 -3.57
C LEU A 30 12.39 12.52 -3.31
N GLU A 31 13.19 13.32 -4.01
CA GLU A 31 14.64 13.32 -3.91
C GLU A 31 15.12 13.77 -2.53
N GLU A 32 14.44 14.73 -1.91
CA GLU A 32 14.79 15.24 -0.59
C GLU A 32 13.66 15.05 0.43
N PRO A 33 13.95 14.53 1.64
CA PRO A 33 12.95 14.36 2.67
C PRO A 33 12.71 15.66 3.45
N ILE A 34 11.49 15.81 3.97
CA ILE A 34 11.21 16.81 5.00
C ILE A 34 11.88 16.34 6.30
N ARG A 35 12.92 17.06 6.75
CA ARG A 35 13.60 16.78 8.02
C ARG A 35 12.71 17.19 9.19
N THR A 36 12.60 16.31 10.18
CA THR A 36 11.88 16.56 11.43
C THR A 36 12.86 16.84 12.57
N ASN A 37 12.38 17.21 13.76
CA ASN A 37 13.24 17.73 14.82
C ASN A 37 13.83 16.65 15.74
N GLU A 38 13.19 15.48 15.82
CA GLU A 38 13.62 14.35 16.64
C GLU A 38 14.77 13.58 16.01
N THR A 39 15.53 12.86 16.82
CA THR A 39 16.50 11.86 16.36
C THR A 39 15.83 10.54 16.00
N VAL A 40 16.55 9.65 15.32
CA VAL A 40 16.10 8.26 15.05
C VAL A 40 15.76 7.55 16.37
N GLU A 41 16.62 7.68 17.39
CA GLU A 41 16.41 7.05 18.70
C GLU A 41 15.15 7.61 19.39
N GLU A 42 15.01 8.93 19.44
CA GLU A 42 13.83 9.60 19.99
C GLU A 42 12.57 9.14 19.27
N TYR A 43 12.59 9.11 17.93
CA TYR A 43 11.44 8.65 17.15
C TYR A 43 11.07 7.19 17.46
N HIS A 44 12.06 6.28 17.52
CA HIS A 44 11.80 4.87 17.77
C HIS A 44 11.29 4.61 19.20
N ALA A 45 11.60 5.46 20.17
CA ALA A 45 11.08 5.39 21.54
C ALA A 45 9.61 5.86 21.67
N LEU A 46 9.09 6.63 20.70
CA LEU A 46 7.73 7.18 20.77
C LEU A 46 6.64 6.12 20.62
N PRO A 47 5.44 6.35 21.23
CA PRO A 47 4.25 5.58 20.95
C PRO A 47 3.83 5.70 19.47
N ARG A 48 3.15 4.68 18.95
CA ARG A 48 2.69 4.64 17.55
C ARG A 48 1.88 5.88 17.14
N THR A 49 1.04 6.39 18.03
CA THR A 49 0.21 7.57 17.77
C THR A 49 1.02 8.84 17.53
N GLU A 50 2.13 9.02 18.24
CA GLU A 50 3.04 10.15 18.03
C GLU A 50 3.89 9.97 16.77
N LYS A 51 4.42 8.76 16.55
CA LYS A 51 5.09 8.40 15.28
C LYS A 51 4.24 8.73 14.06
N ASP A 52 2.94 8.38 14.14
CA ASP A 52 1.99 8.62 13.06
C ASP A 52 1.76 10.12 12.78
N LYS A 53 1.80 10.97 13.80
CA LYS A 53 1.70 12.44 13.63
C LYS A 53 2.97 13.03 13.01
N ILE A 54 4.13 12.58 13.46
CA ILE A 54 5.43 13.11 13.01
C ILE A 54 5.66 12.84 11.53
N LYS A 55 5.45 11.60 11.10
CA LYS A 55 5.66 11.18 9.70
C LYS A 55 4.59 11.70 8.73
N ASP A 56 3.44 12.16 9.24
CA ASP A 56 2.33 12.62 8.40
C ASP A 56 2.58 14.06 7.91
N LYS A 57 3.37 14.18 6.86
CA LYS A 57 3.63 15.43 6.13
C LYS A 57 2.70 15.59 4.93
N GLY A 58 1.52 14.97 4.99
CA GLY A 58 0.64 14.80 3.84
C GLY A 58 1.10 13.68 2.91
N GLY A 59 0.42 13.55 1.79
CA GLY A 59 0.75 12.51 0.83
C GLY A 59 -0.09 12.56 -0.41
N PHE A 60 0.08 11.53 -1.22
CA PHE A 60 -0.55 11.43 -2.53
C PHE A 60 -1.08 10.01 -2.77
N MET A 61 -2.02 9.91 -3.68
CA MET A 61 -2.50 8.66 -4.27
C MET A 61 -2.46 8.86 -5.79
N PRO A 62 -1.58 8.17 -6.52
CA PRO A 62 -1.56 8.24 -7.97
C PRO A 62 -2.83 7.63 -8.55
N GLY A 63 -3.66 8.45 -9.19
CA GLY A 63 -4.95 8.03 -9.76
C GLY A 63 -6.03 9.08 -9.64
N VAL A 64 -7.27 8.67 -9.90
CA VAL A 64 -8.45 9.54 -9.95
C VAL A 64 -9.50 9.08 -8.94
N LEU A 65 -10.06 10.03 -8.20
CA LEU A 65 -11.22 9.82 -7.34
C LEU A 65 -12.49 10.32 -8.04
N LYS A 66 -13.62 9.66 -7.80
CA LYS A 66 -14.95 10.11 -8.25
C LYS A 66 -15.34 11.43 -7.57
N GLY A 67 -15.00 11.57 -6.31
CA GLY A 67 -15.23 12.77 -5.50
C GLY A 67 -13.94 13.28 -4.88
N THR A 68 -14.01 13.79 -3.67
CA THR A 68 -12.86 14.34 -2.94
C THR A 68 -12.40 13.45 -1.77
N ARG A 69 -13.06 12.35 -1.52
CA ARG A 69 -12.74 11.44 -0.40
C ARG A 69 -11.94 10.24 -0.88
N ARG A 70 -10.81 9.97 -0.24
CA ARG A 70 -9.97 8.81 -0.55
C ARG A 70 -10.53 7.53 0.10
N LYS A 71 -11.64 7.02 -0.44
CA LYS A 71 -12.25 5.74 -0.09
C LYS A 71 -12.07 4.75 -1.24
N ALA A 72 -12.08 3.45 -0.95
CA ALA A 72 -11.86 2.41 -1.96
C ALA A 72 -12.93 2.43 -3.07
N ASP A 73 -14.18 2.65 -2.71
CA ASP A 73 -15.34 2.73 -3.61
C ASP A 73 -15.40 4.04 -4.42
N GLU A 74 -14.55 5.01 -4.10
CA GLU A 74 -14.44 6.29 -4.81
C GLU A 74 -13.27 6.32 -5.81
N VAL A 75 -12.39 5.32 -5.82
CA VAL A 75 -11.26 5.29 -6.76
C VAL A 75 -11.73 4.82 -8.14
N LEU A 76 -11.55 5.68 -9.15
CA LEU A 76 -11.89 5.38 -10.54
C LEU A 76 -10.73 4.68 -11.27
N SER A 77 -9.50 5.16 -11.06
CA SER A 77 -8.30 4.60 -11.69
C SER A 77 -7.06 4.83 -10.87
N ARG A 78 -6.00 4.08 -11.20
CA ARG A 78 -4.64 4.33 -10.71
C ARG A 78 -3.72 4.61 -11.89
N SER A 79 -2.82 5.58 -11.73
CA SER A 79 -1.85 5.99 -12.75
C SER A 79 -0.44 5.41 -12.54
N MET A 80 -0.19 4.81 -11.37
CA MET A 80 1.07 4.17 -11.01
C MET A 80 0.80 3.02 -10.03
N LEU A 81 1.70 2.02 -9.99
CA LEU A 81 1.75 1.10 -8.87
C LEU A 81 2.47 1.76 -7.70
N THR A 82 2.03 1.44 -6.52
CA THR A 82 2.66 1.92 -5.27
C THR A 82 2.76 0.78 -4.28
N LEU A 83 3.97 0.55 -3.76
CA LEU A 83 4.24 -0.48 -2.77
C LEU A 83 4.93 0.13 -1.54
N ASP A 84 4.56 -0.33 -0.37
CA ASP A 84 5.22 -0.06 0.90
C ASP A 84 5.99 -1.33 1.30
N LEU A 85 7.31 -1.23 1.42
CA LEU A 85 8.21 -2.36 1.66
C LEU A 85 8.74 -2.28 3.09
N ASP A 86 8.32 -3.20 3.94
CA ASP A 86 8.55 -3.12 5.40
C ASP A 86 9.54 -4.15 5.94
N LYS A 87 9.91 -5.17 5.16
CA LYS A 87 10.74 -6.30 5.59
C LYS A 87 11.90 -6.53 4.64
N LEU A 88 12.65 -5.47 4.38
CA LEU A 88 13.79 -5.53 3.48
C LEU A 88 15.03 -6.09 4.17
N SER A 89 15.86 -6.82 3.43
CA SER A 89 17.24 -7.10 3.86
C SER A 89 18.08 -5.82 3.81
N PRO A 90 19.12 -5.69 4.64
CA PRO A 90 19.95 -4.49 4.68
C PRO A 90 20.58 -4.10 3.33
N ASP A 91 20.85 -5.07 2.47
CA ASP A 91 21.44 -4.91 1.15
C ASP A 91 20.42 -4.77 0.00
N PHE A 92 19.10 -4.86 0.30
CA PHE A 92 18.06 -4.86 -0.73
C PHE A 92 18.15 -3.67 -1.68
N ILE A 93 18.29 -2.46 -1.14
CA ILE A 93 18.28 -1.21 -1.92
C ILE A 93 19.47 -1.16 -2.90
N GLU A 94 20.61 -1.77 -2.52
CA GLU A 94 21.83 -1.77 -3.33
C GLU A 94 21.85 -2.92 -4.33
N THR A 95 21.28 -4.07 -4.00
CA THR A 95 21.43 -5.32 -4.77
C THR A 95 20.25 -5.66 -5.65
N TYR A 96 19.06 -5.06 -5.39
CA TYR A 96 17.84 -5.46 -6.07
C TYR A 96 17.70 -4.86 -7.47
N SER A 97 18.27 -5.55 -8.46
CA SER A 97 18.31 -5.12 -9.87
C SER A 97 16.96 -5.19 -10.59
N TYR A 98 16.01 -6.00 -10.12
CA TYR A 98 14.69 -6.16 -10.76
C TYR A 98 13.89 -4.85 -10.85
N LEU A 99 14.01 -3.97 -9.84
CA LEU A 99 13.39 -2.65 -9.88
C LEU A 99 13.86 -1.80 -11.06
N GLY A 100 15.08 -2.06 -11.56
CA GLY A 100 15.63 -1.37 -12.73
C GLY A 100 15.10 -1.84 -14.09
N VAL A 101 14.32 -2.93 -14.14
CA VAL A 101 13.63 -3.38 -15.36
C VAL A 101 12.55 -2.39 -15.77
N TYR A 102 11.85 -1.84 -14.78
CA TYR A 102 10.80 -0.86 -15.01
C TYR A 102 11.21 0.54 -14.57
N ARG A 103 10.59 1.56 -15.17
CA ARG A 103 10.69 2.95 -14.75
C ARG A 103 10.12 3.09 -13.34
N THR A 104 11.01 3.25 -12.34
CA THR A 104 10.68 3.11 -10.93
C THR A 104 11.39 4.17 -10.10
N LEU A 105 10.69 4.75 -9.13
CA LEU A 105 11.29 5.54 -8.06
C LEU A 105 11.18 4.77 -6.75
N LEU A 106 12.27 4.75 -5.97
CA LEU A 106 12.31 4.20 -4.62
C LEU A 106 12.74 5.30 -3.66
N TYR A 107 12.08 5.38 -2.51
CA TYR A 107 12.51 6.25 -1.41
C TYR A 107 12.25 5.60 -0.06
N THR A 108 13.16 5.85 0.89
CA THR A 108 13.05 5.28 2.24
C THR A 108 11.99 6.01 3.07
N THR A 109 11.39 5.29 4.01
CA THR A 109 10.33 5.83 4.88
C THR A 109 10.92 6.49 6.13
N HIS A 110 10.10 7.25 6.85
CA HIS A 110 10.50 7.91 8.11
C HIS A 110 11.06 6.96 9.18
N SER A 111 10.64 5.70 9.15
CA SER A 111 11.07 4.67 10.11
C SER A 111 12.25 3.84 9.62
N HIS A 112 12.86 4.22 8.48
CA HIS A 112 14.00 3.52 7.92
C HIS A 112 15.23 3.64 8.81
N THR A 113 15.95 2.52 8.97
CA THR A 113 17.33 2.46 9.47
C THR A 113 18.10 1.47 8.62
N LEU A 114 19.43 1.50 8.68
CA LEU A 114 20.28 0.55 7.94
C LEU A 114 20.03 -0.91 8.38
N GLU A 115 19.78 -1.14 9.67
CA GLU A 115 19.48 -2.47 10.22
C GLU A 115 18.07 -2.93 9.91
N ASN A 116 17.13 -1.99 9.69
CA ASN A 116 15.72 -2.25 9.39
C ASN A 116 15.26 -1.40 8.21
N PRO A 117 15.71 -1.71 7.00
CA PRO A 117 15.36 -0.91 5.84
C PRO A 117 13.86 -0.94 5.55
N ARG A 118 13.32 0.23 5.24
CA ARG A 118 11.93 0.43 4.84
C ARG A 118 11.85 1.42 3.69
N ALA A 119 11.17 1.03 2.63
CA ALA A 119 11.11 1.85 1.44
C ALA A 119 9.71 1.87 0.82
N ARG A 120 9.48 2.84 -0.04
CA ARG A 120 8.33 2.92 -0.94
C ARG A 120 8.79 2.88 -2.36
N VAL A 121 8.01 2.18 -3.17
CA VAL A 121 8.27 2.01 -4.59
C VAL A 121 7.09 2.56 -5.38
N LEU A 122 7.41 3.38 -6.38
CA LEU A 122 6.47 3.86 -7.40
C LEU A 122 6.89 3.30 -8.75
N VAL A 123 5.99 2.57 -9.43
CA VAL A 123 6.24 2.08 -10.80
C VAL A 123 5.33 2.84 -11.76
N PHE A 124 5.93 3.47 -12.76
CA PHE A 124 5.21 4.24 -13.77
C PHE A 124 4.49 3.33 -14.75
N LEU A 125 3.25 3.68 -15.10
CA LEU A 125 2.41 2.95 -16.03
C LEU A 125 2.23 3.73 -17.34
N THR A 126 2.12 3.02 -18.46
CA THR A 126 1.86 3.65 -19.78
C THR A 126 0.43 4.22 -19.88
N ARG A 127 -0.50 3.74 -19.07
CA ARG A 127 -1.89 4.21 -18.97
C ARG A 127 -2.46 4.06 -17.57
N ASP A 128 -3.53 4.78 -17.28
CA ASP A 128 -4.34 4.54 -16.09
C ASP A 128 -4.93 3.11 -16.13
N VAL A 129 -5.03 2.48 -14.97
CA VAL A 129 -5.61 1.13 -14.79
C VAL A 129 -6.84 1.19 -13.90
N THR A 130 -7.80 0.32 -14.17
CA THR A 130 -8.99 0.13 -13.34
C THR A 130 -8.64 -0.47 -11.98
N PRO A 131 -9.54 -0.39 -10.97
CA PRO A 131 -9.32 -1.03 -9.67
C PRO A 131 -9.04 -2.54 -9.76
N LYS A 132 -9.68 -3.23 -10.70
CA LYS A 132 -9.49 -4.67 -10.92
C LYS A 132 -8.09 -4.96 -11.49
N GLU A 133 -7.69 -4.25 -12.53
CA GLU A 133 -6.34 -4.35 -13.11
C GLU A 133 -5.27 -3.99 -12.07
N TYR A 134 -5.47 -2.89 -11.32
CA TYR A 134 -4.52 -2.49 -10.28
C TYR A 134 -4.28 -3.61 -9.26
N ASN A 135 -5.35 -4.20 -8.73
CA ASN A 135 -5.22 -5.29 -7.76
C ASN A 135 -4.45 -6.48 -8.32
N ALA A 136 -4.67 -6.83 -9.59
CA ALA A 136 -3.94 -7.91 -10.24
C ALA A 136 -2.46 -7.54 -10.44
N ILE A 137 -2.19 -6.40 -11.09
CA ILE A 137 -0.82 -5.99 -11.45
C ILE A 137 0.03 -5.80 -10.19
N VAL A 138 -0.49 -5.11 -9.16
CA VAL A 138 0.29 -4.85 -7.93
C VAL A 138 0.64 -6.13 -7.18
N ARG A 139 -0.25 -7.15 -7.18
CA ARG A 139 0.01 -8.44 -6.55
C ARG A 139 0.98 -9.31 -7.33
N LEU A 140 0.83 -9.34 -8.65
CA LEU A 140 1.74 -10.06 -9.53
C LEU A 140 3.14 -9.44 -9.50
N PHE A 141 3.23 -8.12 -9.58
CA PHE A 141 4.49 -7.40 -9.42
C PHE A 141 5.13 -7.64 -8.04
N ALA A 142 4.32 -7.60 -6.98
CA ALA A 142 4.79 -7.92 -5.63
C ALA A 142 5.34 -9.35 -5.53
N ALA A 143 4.74 -10.32 -6.24
CA ALA A 143 5.24 -11.70 -6.26
C ALA A 143 6.60 -11.81 -6.96
N GLU A 144 6.84 -11.03 -8.01
CA GLU A 144 8.13 -11.00 -8.71
C GLU A 144 9.25 -10.39 -7.86
N ILE A 145 8.93 -9.39 -7.03
CA ILE A 145 9.92 -8.75 -6.15
C ILE A 145 10.07 -9.43 -4.78
N GLY A 146 9.19 -10.35 -4.42
CA GLY A 146 9.12 -10.98 -3.09
C GLY A 146 7.97 -10.42 -2.26
N ILE A 147 6.80 -11.04 -2.40
CA ILE A 147 5.55 -10.56 -1.79
C ILE A 147 5.60 -10.51 -0.25
N GLU A 148 6.48 -11.26 0.38
CA GLU A 148 6.71 -11.27 1.83
C GLU A 148 7.32 -9.97 2.37
N MET A 149 7.95 -9.18 1.50
CA MET A 149 8.52 -7.87 1.85
C MET A 149 7.49 -6.75 1.79
N VAL A 150 6.36 -6.98 1.11
CA VAL A 150 5.34 -5.98 0.82
C VAL A 150 4.32 -5.90 1.95
N ASP A 151 4.08 -4.70 2.49
CA ASP A 151 2.96 -4.47 3.41
C ASP A 151 1.63 -4.69 2.66
N PRO A 152 0.72 -5.54 3.18
CA PRO A 152 -0.58 -5.81 2.56
C PRO A 152 -1.43 -4.57 2.26
N CYS A 153 -1.20 -3.46 2.96
CA CYS A 153 -1.89 -2.20 2.67
C CYS A 153 -1.61 -1.68 1.25
N SER A 154 -0.51 -2.09 0.61
CA SER A 154 -0.15 -1.76 -0.78
C SER A 154 -1.18 -2.27 -1.79
N PHE A 155 -1.91 -3.34 -1.46
CA PHE A 155 -2.94 -3.90 -2.32
C PHE A 155 -4.29 -3.17 -2.23
N SER A 156 -4.41 -2.22 -1.29
CA SER A 156 -5.60 -1.38 -1.18
C SER A 156 -5.61 -0.35 -2.28
N ILE A 157 -6.69 -0.35 -3.08
CA ILE A 157 -6.81 0.56 -4.25
C ILE A 157 -6.66 2.04 -3.88
N ASN A 158 -7.03 2.42 -2.64
CA ASN A 158 -6.94 3.76 -2.10
C ASN A 158 -5.70 4.00 -1.22
N GLN A 159 -4.65 3.17 -1.36
CA GLN A 159 -3.41 3.32 -0.58
C GLN A 159 -2.80 4.70 -0.73
N LEU A 160 -2.45 5.29 0.41
CA LEU A 160 -1.76 6.57 0.54
C LEU A 160 -0.24 6.35 0.51
N MET A 161 0.45 7.13 -0.30
CA MET A 161 1.89 7.32 -0.20
C MET A 161 2.18 8.63 0.53
N TYR A 162 2.87 8.57 1.67
CA TYR A 162 3.32 9.79 2.36
C TYR A 162 4.43 10.48 1.57
N TRP A 163 4.43 11.80 1.57
CA TRP A 163 5.61 12.55 1.16
C TRP A 163 6.80 12.14 2.03
N PRO A 164 8.02 12.14 1.47
CA PRO A 164 9.18 11.71 2.21
C PRO A 164 9.44 12.59 3.42
N SER A 165 9.77 11.97 4.52
CA SER A 165 10.25 12.62 5.73
C SER A 165 11.25 11.73 6.44
N ALA A 166 12.17 12.32 7.18
CA ALA A 166 13.17 11.60 7.96
C ALA A 166 13.51 12.37 9.25
N PRO A 167 13.92 11.68 10.33
CA PRO A 167 14.49 12.31 11.51
C PRO A 167 15.70 13.20 11.16
N LYS A 168 16.07 14.14 12.02
CA LYS A 168 17.16 15.10 11.75
C LYS A 168 18.50 14.44 11.45
N ASP A 169 18.77 13.29 12.07
CA ASP A 169 19.97 12.45 11.92
C ASP A 169 19.71 11.15 11.15
N GLY A 170 18.47 10.93 10.69
CA GLY A 170 18.08 9.73 9.97
C GLY A 170 18.63 9.69 8.56
N GLU A 171 19.02 8.50 8.10
CA GLU A 171 19.39 8.28 6.73
C GLU A 171 18.17 8.34 5.81
N TYR A 172 18.38 8.88 4.62
CA TYR A 172 17.37 8.91 3.57
C TYR A 172 18.01 8.52 2.25
N ILE A 173 17.43 7.54 1.61
CA ILE A 173 17.89 7.02 0.32
C ILE A 173 16.78 7.25 -0.70
N PHE A 174 17.15 7.86 -1.82
CA PHE A 174 16.33 7.97 -3.02
C PHE A 174 17.05 7.28 -4.17
N LYS A 175 16.34 6.48 -4.94
CA LYS A 175 16.84 5.82 -6.15
C LYS A 175 15.89 6.09 -7.31
N ASP A 176 16.48 6.45 -8.43
CA ASP A 176 15.81 6.66 -9.71
C ASP A 176 16.27 5.56 -10.68
N TYR A 177 15.36 4.64 -11.01
CA TYR A 177 15.63 3.52 -11.93
C TYR A 177 15.06 3.83 -13.30
N ALA A 178 15.94 4.02 -14.28
CA ALA A 178 15.62 4.41 -15.65
C ALA A 178 15.20 3.21 -16.56
N GLY A 179 14.32 2.33 -16.04
CA GLY A 179 13.79 1.21 -16.81
C GLY A 179 12.65 1.62 -17.77
N GLU A 180 12.03 0.64 -18.40
CA GLU A 180 10.87 0.85 -19.28
C GLU A 180 9.61 1.21 -18.46
N VAL A 181 8.79 2.13 -18.97
CA VAL A 181 7.47 2.39 -18.36
C VAL A 181 6.62 1.11 -18.50
N LEU A 182 6.08 0.60 -17.41
CA LEU A 182 5.33 -0.65 -17.40
C LEU A 182 4.04 -0.51 -18.21
N ASP A 183 3.91 -1.36 -19.23
CA ASP A 183 2.69 -1.50 -20.02
C ASP A 183 1.74 -2.50 -19.34
N PRO A 184 0.59 -2.04 -18.80
CA PRO A 184 -0.35 -2.91 -18.11
C PRO A 184 -0.92 -4.05 -18.96
N ASP A 185 -1.13 -3.81 -20.26
CA ASP A 185 -1.71 -4.79 -21.16
C ASP A 185 -0.71 -5.91 -21.45
N LYS A 186 0.53 -5.53 -21.76
CA LYS A 186 1.63 -6.46 -21.95
C LYS A 186 1.92 -7.26 -20.68
N PHE A 187 1.95 -6.59 -19.52
CA PHE A 187 2.20 -7.25 -18.23
C PHE A 187 1.12 -8.28 -17.92
N LEU A 188 -0.15 -7.90 -17.98
CA LEU A 188 -1.28 -8.79 -17.69
C LEU A 188 -1.39 -9.94 -18.68
N SER A 189 -1.02 -9.74 -19.94
CA SER A 189 -1.03 -10.83 -20.96
C SER A 189 -0.10 -11.99 -20.63
N SER A 190 0.92 -11.74 -19.80
CA SER A 190 1.85 -12.77 -19.31
C SER A 190 1.27 -13.63 -18.18
N TYR A 191 0.09 -13.28 -17.65
CA TYR A 191 -0.56 -13.98 -16.54
C TYR A 191 -2.01 -14.36 -16.88
N PRO A 192 -2.23 -15.42 -17.69
CA PRO A 192 -3.57 -15.88 -18.03
C PRO A 192 -4.40 -16.18 -16.77
N GLY A 193 -5.64 -15.71 -16.73
CA GLY A 193 -6.53 -15.89 -15.59
C GLY A 193 -6.38 -14.84 -14.47
N TRP A 194 -5.63 -13.76 -14.68
CA TRP A 194 -5.47 -12.66 -13.71
C TRP A 194 -6.80 -12.02 -13.28
N GLU A 195 -7.84 -12.17 -14.07
CA GLU A 195 -9.19 -11.67 -13.77
C GLU A 195 -9.85 -12.36 -12.58
N ASP A 196 -9.41 -13.58 -12.27
CA ASP A 196 -9.84 -14.31 -11.07
C ASP A 196 -8.99 -13.87 -9.86
N SER A 197 -9.58 -13.02 -9.03
CA SER A 197 -8.93 -12.50 -7.84
C SER A 197 -8.55 -13.58 -6.81
N SER A 198 -9.15 -14.78 -6.87
CA SER A 198 -8.84 -15.89 -5.96
C SER A 198 -7.49 -16.55 -6.28
N SER A 199 -7.06 -16.46 -7.53
CA SER A 199 -5.79 -17.02 -8.01
C SER A 199 -4.59 -16.09 -7.80
N LEU A 200 -4.85 -14.81 -7.46
CA LEU A 200 -3.79 -13.81 -7.31
C LEU A 200 -2.90 -14.10 -6.09
N PRO A 201 -1.60 -13.75 -6.17
CA PRO A 201 -0.67 -13.89 -5.06
C PRO A 201 -1.15 -13.20 -3.78
N THR A 202 -0.90 -13.84 -2.63
CA THR A 202 -1.26 -13.34 -1.30
C THR A 202 -0.07 -13.36 -0.37
N THR A 203 0.02 -12.38 0.53
CA THR A 203 1.09 -12.33 1.54
C THR A 203 0.96 -13.46 2.55
N PRO A 204 2.04 -13.78 3.29
CA PRO A 204 1.97 -14.72 4.41
C PRO A 204 0.95 -14.32 5.48
N GLU A 205 0.78 -13.02 5.72
CA GLU A 205 -0.20 -12.46 6.65
C GLU A 205 -1.63 -12.71 6.17
N GLU A 206 -1.93 -12.42 4.91
CA GLU A 206 -3.25 -12.70 4.31
C GLU A 206 -3.59 -14.19 4.35
N LYS A 207 -2.59 -15.06 4.09
CA LYS A 207 -2.78 -16.53 4.19
C LYS A 207 -3.12 -16.95 5.61
N LYS A 208 -2.47 -16.37 6.63
CA LYS A 208 -2.78 -16.64 8.05
C LYS A 208 -4.20 -16.22 8.41
N VAL A 209 -4.63 -15.03 7.97
CA VAL A 209 -5.98 -14.52 8.22
C VAL A 209 -7.04 -15.41 7.54
N ARG A 210 -6.82 -15.79 6.27
CA ARG A 210 -7.72 -16.72 5.55
C ARG A 210 -7.80 -18.09 6.27
N ALA A 211 -6.66 -18.65 6.71
CA ALA A 211 -6.62 -19.90 7.44
C ALA A 211 -7.29 -19.82 8.83
N ALA A 212 -7.18 -18.69 9.51
CA ALA A 212 -7.88 -18.46 10.78
C ALA A 212 -9.39 -18.28 10.58
N GLY A 213 -9.80 -17.56 9.53
CA GLY A 213 -11.21 -17.38 9.17
C GLY A 213 -11.89 -18.69 8.73
N SER A 214 -11.15 -19.58 8.06
CA SER A 214 -11.67 -20.91 7.68
C SER A 214 -11.78 -21.88 8.88
N LYS A 215 -11.14 -21.57 10.00
CA LYS A 215 -11.26 -22.32 11.26
C LYS A 215 -12.35 -21.77 12.19
N GLN A 216 -12.99 -20.67 11.86
CA GLN A 216 -14.22 -20.27 12.50
C GLN A 216 -15.26 -21.33 12.08
N GLU A 217 -15.47 -22.33 12.94
CA GLU A 217 -16.55 -23.28 12.80
C GLU A 217 -17.83 -22.47 12.54
N ASP A 218 -18.47 -22.74 11.44
CA ASP A 218 -19.79 -22.19 11.15
C ASP A 218 -20.68 -22.45 12.38
N PRO A 219 -21.09 -21.42 13.14
CA PRO A 219 -21.95 -21.63 14.31
C PRO A 219 -23.24 -22.32 13.90
N LEU A 220 -23.62 -22.24 12.62
CA LEU A 220 -24.76 -22.92 12.02
C LEU A 220 -24.48 -24.41 11.71
N GLY A 221 -23.22 -24.81 11.51
CA GLY A 221 -22.85 -26.22 11.29
C GLY A 221 -23.10 -27.13 12.49
N LYS A 222 -23.27 -26.55 13.69
CA LYS A 222 -23.65 -27.28 14.92
C LYS A 222 -25.14 -27.16 15.27
N VAL A 223 -25.92 -26.39 14.51
CA VAL A 223 -27.37 -26.20 14.74
C VAL A 223 -28.13 -27.25 13.94
N GLY A 224 -28.39 -28.40 14.57
CA GLY A 224 -29.07 -29.53 13.91
C GLY A 224 -30.56 -29.30 13.60
N THR A 225 -31.17 -28.25 14.16
CA THR A 225 -32.60 -27.94 13.97
C THR A 225 -32.88 -26.44 14.02
N VAL A 226 -34.00 -26.01 13.44
CA VAL A 226 -34.50 -24.60 13.53
C VAL A 226 -34.66 -24.16 15.00
N GLY A 227 -34.97 -25.09 15.90
CA GLY A 227 -35.09 -24.80 17.33
C GLY A 227 -33.77 -24.47 18.00
N ASP A 228 -32.67 -25.04 17.55
CA ASP A 228 -31.31 -24.73 18.07
C ASP A 228 -30.83 -23.37 17.56
N PHE A 229 -31.18 -23.03 16.33
CA PHE A 229 -30.93 -21.70 15.75
C PHE A 229 -31.66 -20.62 16.57
N CYS A 230 -32.95 -20.82 16.86
CA CYS A 230 -33.75 -19.85 17.64
C CYS A 230 -33.22 -19.69 19.07
N ARG A 231 -32.67 -20.75 19.70
CA ARG A 231 -32.07 -20.68 21.04
C ARG A 231 -30.76 -19.88 21.03
N ALA A 232 -29.91 -20.07 20.04
CA ALA A 232 -28.65 -19.33 19.91
C ALA A 232 -28.88 -17.81 19.71
N TYR A 233 -29.90 -17.44 18.96
CA TYR A 233 -30.26 -16.05 18.71
C TYR A 233 -31.08 -15.40 19.83
N THR A 234 -31.86 -16.14 20.59
CA THR A 234 -32.66 -15.58 21.69
C THR A 234 -31.77 -15.13 22.86
N ILE A 235 -30.60 -15.71 23.04
CA ILE A 235 -29.63 -15.27 24.05
C ILE A 235 -29.03 -13.91 23.69
N MET A 236 -28.81 -13.61 22.43
CA MET A 236 -28.26 -12.31 21.97
C MET A 236 -29.29 -11.15 22.05
N TYR A 237 -30.59 -11.44 22.04
CA TYR A 237 -31.64 -10.42 22.11
C TYR A 237 -32.02 -10.01 23.54
N LYS A 238 -31.80 -10.89 24.52
CA LYS A 238 -32.14 -10.62 25.95
C LYS A 238 -31.13 -9.73 26.69
N GLU A 239 -29.94 -9.50 26.13
CA GLU A 239 -28.93 -8.60 26.76
C GLU A 239 -29.06 -7.13 26.37
N LYS A 240 -30.01 -6.77 25.47
CA LYS A 240 -30.21 -5.37 25.04
C LYS A 240 -31.33 -4.62 25.77
N ASP A 241 -32.09 -5.29 26.64
CA ASP A 241 -33.23 -4.71 27.38
C ASP A 241 -33.00 -4.68 28.90
N ARG A 242 -31.74 -4.45 29.34
CA ARG A 242 -31.44 -4.14 30.74
C ARG A 242 -30.53 -2.92 30.87
#